data_65a6676962a847f8ade12b150b1ef611
#
_entry.id   65a6676962a847f8ade12b150b1ef611
#
_cell.length_a   1.000
_cell.length_b   1.000
_cell.length_c   1.000
_cell.angle_alpha   90.00
_cell.angle_beta   90.00
_cell.angle_gamma   90.00
#
_symmetry.space_group_name_H-M   'P 1'
#
loop_
_entity.id
_entity.type
_entity.pdbx_description
1 polymer ?
#
loop_
_entity_poly.entity_id
_entity_poly.type
_entity_poly.pdbx_seq_one_letter_code
_entity_poly.pdbx_strand_id
1 'polypeptide(L)'
;AQPALGSDGSGYALLQDLGHSCTPLYPALVQLTSSSKYPRKLKGQRTRAAVAVTLDGETVAKSQGEVLFTDYGLSGIAVMDVSWAVGQNFARPRPQKCCAVLDLVPEWNENQLLSYLRQFGSLRGILSAEVTEILEKQAAGDPARLVQIAKHWQLIVTGTKGYTFAQIT
;
A
#
# COMPACT_ATOMS: atom_id res chain seq x y z
N ALA A 1 5.47 9.76 -16.91
CA ALA A 1 5.08 9.40 -18.28
C ALA A 1 4.01 8.32 -18.25
N GLN A 2 2.92 8.50 -18.95
CA GLN A 2 1.83 7.52 -19.06
C GLN A 2 1.69 7.14 -20.56
N PRO A 3 2.37 6.08 -21.03
CA PRO A 3 2.42 5.71 -22.44
C PRO A 3 1.02 5.47 -23.04
N ALA A 4 0.11 4.92 -22.26
CA ALA A 4 -1.28 4.68 -22.69
C ALA A 4 -2.05 5.97 -23.09
N LEU A 5 -1.60 7.14 -22.60
CA LEU A 5 -2.14 8.46 -22.94
C LEU A 5 -1.22 9.26 -23.86
N GLY A 6 -0.26 8.61 -24.52
CA GLY A 6 0.64 9.23 -25.50
C GLY A 6 1.86 9.94 -24.92
N SER A 7 2.15 9.80 -23.62
CA SER A 7 3.36 10.37 -23.03
C SER A 7 4.55 9.41 -23.24
N ASP A 8 5.51 9.82 -24.05
CA ASP A 8 6.69 9.05 -24.44
C ASP A 8 7.98 9.48 -23.72
N GLY A 9 7.92 10.54 -22.90
CA GLY A 9 9.08 11.09 -22.20
C GLY A 9 9.92 12.07 -23.02
N SER A 10 9.51 12.44 -24.23
CA SER A 10 10.23 13.40 -25.10
C SER A 10 10.51 14.75 -24.41
N GLY A 11 9.66 15.18 -23.48
CA GLY A 11 9.89 16.38 -22.68
C GLY A 11 11.16 16.35 -21.84
N TYR A 12 11.64 15.17 -21.42
CA TYR A 12 12.92 15.07 -20.70
C TYR A 12 14.10 15.37 -21.62
N ALA A 13 14.08 14.84 -22.85
CA ALA A 13 15.13 15.12 -23.84
C ALA A 13 15.21 16.63 -24.14
N LEU A 14 14.06 17.27 -24.36
CA LEU A 14 13.99 18.70 -24.61
C LEU A 14 14.60 19.53 -23.46
N LEU A 15 14.33 19.16 -22.21
CA LEU A 15 14.91 19.85 -21.05
C LEU A 15 16.41 19.59 -20.93
N GLN A 16 16.88 18.38 -21.25
CA GLN A 16 18.32 18.05 -21.28
C GLN A 16 19.08 18.83 -22.35
N ASP A 17 18.48 19.03 -23.53
CA ASP A 17 19.04 19.87 -24.59
C ASP A 17 19.18 21.34 -24.17
N LEU A 18 18.35 21.81 -23.23
CA LEU A 18 18.44 23.13 -22.61
C LEU A 18 19.41 23.19 -21.41
N GLY A 19 20.18 22.13 -21.16
CA GLY A 19 21.19 22.05 -20.10
C GLY A 19 20.68 21.60 -18.73
N HIS A 20 19.44 21.13 -18.63
CA HIS A 20 18.92 20.54 -17.37
C HIS A 20 19.39 19.09 -17.22
N SER A 21 19.61 18.67 -15.97
CA SER A 21 19.82 17.26 -15.61
C SER A 21 18.50 16.60 -15.21
N CYS A 22 18.36 15.31 -15.49
CA CYS A 22 17.22 14.51 -15.06
C CYS A 22 17.70 13.48 -14.02
N THR A 23 17.05 13.45 -12.86
CA THR A 23 17.25 12.38 -11.87
C THR A 23 16.71 11.06 -12.42
N PRO A 24 17.17 9.89 -11.92
CA PRO A 24 16.63 8.61 -12.33
C PRO A 24 15.10 8.56 -12.22
N LEU A 25 14.45 8.11 -13.27
CA LEU A 25 13.00 8.01 -13.36
C LEU A 25 12.51 6.68 -12.79
N TYR A 26 11.41 6.72 -12.05
CA TYR A 26 10.74 5.55 -11.48
C TYR A 26 9.24 5.65 -11.72
N PRO A 27 8.54 4.51 -11.90
CA PRO A 27 7.09 4.55 -11.98
C PRO A 27 6.50 5.02 -10.64
N ALA A 28 5.67 6.06 -10.68
CA ALA A 28 4.97 6.62 -9.53
C ALA A 28 3.48 6.85 -9.83
N LEU A 29 2.67 7.10 -8.80
CA LEU A 29 1.21 7.05 -8.86
C LEU A 29 0.75 5.77 -9.59
N VAL A 30 1.21 4.62 -9.08
CA VAL A 30 1.03 3.31 -9.70
C VAL A 30 0.63 2.26 -8.64
N GLN A 31 -0.09 1.23 -9.07
CA GLN A 31 -0.49 0.14 -8.21
C GLN A 31 0.71 -0.70 -7.77
N LEU A 32 0.64 -1.30 -6.57
CA LEU A 32 1.65 -2.17 -6.00
C LEU A 32 1.31 -3.64 -6.20
N THR A 33 2.32 -4.44 -6.53
CA THR A 33 2.21 -5.91 -6.56
C THR A 33 2.60 -6.51 -5.22
N SER A 34 1.95 -7.62 -4.86
CA SER A 34 2.18 -8.28 -3.57
C SER A 34 2.17 -9.80 -3.71
N SER A 35 3.09 -10.46 -3.00
CA SER A 35 3.08 -11.92 -2.84
C SER A 35 2.19 -12.40 -1.69
N SER A 36 1.66 -11.48 -0.88
CA SER A 36 0.73 -11.82 0.19
C SER A 36 -0.59 -12.34 -0.36
N LYS A 37 -1.12 -13.40 0.24
CA LYS A 37 -2.37 -14.05 -0.23
C LYS A 37 -3.64 -13.23 0.03
N TYR A 38 -3.56 -12.25 0.95
CA TYR A 38 -4.75 -11.54 1.44
C TYR A 38 -5.36 -10.55 0.44
N PRO A 39 -4.59 -9.75 -0.31
CA PRO A 39 -5.16 -8.87 -1.31
C PRO A 39 -6.05 -9.60 -2.32
N ARG A 40 -5.60 -10.76 -2.83
CA ARG A 40 -6.39 -11.58 -3.76
C ARG A 40 -7.72 -12.06 -3.16
N LYS A 41 -7.71 -12.41 -1.85
CA LYS A 41 -8.94 -12.85 -1.15
C LYS A 41 -9.95 -11.73 -0.95
N LEU A 42 -9.46 -10.49 -0.89
CA LEU A 42 -10.25 -9.26 -0.72
C LEU A 42 -10.45 -8.51 -2.03
N LYS A 43 -10.20 -9.13 -3.18
CA LYS A 43 -10.33 -8.49 -4.49
C LYS A 43 -11.64 -7.72 -4.63
N GLY A 44 -11.52 -6.43 -4.97
CA GLY A 44 -12.65 -5.52 -5.14
C GLY A 44 -13.08 -4.80 -3.87
N GLN A 45 -12.63 -5.23 -2.68
CA GLN A 45 -12.90 -4.54 -1.42
C GLN A 45 -12.13 -3.21 -1.36
N ARG A 46 -12.80 -2.17 -0.87
CA ARG A 46 -12.23 -0.85 -0.60
C ARG A 46 -12.30 -0.58 0.89
N THR A 47 -11.29 0.05 1.43
CA THR A 47 -11.26 0.50 2.82
C THR A 47 -10.51 1.82 2.93
N ARG A 48 -10.84 2.65 3.92
CA ARG A 48 -9.97 3.77 4.29
C ARG A 48 -8.90 3.23 5.23
N ALA A 49 -7.66 3.60 4.97
CA ALA A 49 -6.54 3.17 5.80
C ALA A 49 -5.41 4.21 5.76
N ALA A 50 -4.58 4.22 6.80
CA ALA A 50 -3.24 4.78 6.67
C ALA A 50 -2.31 3.70 6.09
N VAL A 51 -1.48 4.11 5.15
CA VAL A 51 -0.55 3.23 4.42
C VAL A 51 0.87 3.72 4.68
N ALA A 52 1.74 2.84 5.14
CA ALA A 52 3.16 3.10 5.21
C ALA A 52 3.92 2.10 4.32
N VAL A 53 4.90 2.58 3.56
CA VAL A 53 5.88 1.73 2.90
C VAL A 53 7.09 1.62 3.80
N THR A 54 7.51 0.39 4.10
CA THR A 54 8.73 0.12 4.87
C THR A 54 9.76 -0.62 4.01
N LEU A 55 11.03 -0.22 4.16
CA LEU A 55 12.19 -0.87 3.55
C LEU A 55 13.09 -1.40 4.67
N ASP A 56 13.30 -2.71 4.73
CA ASP A 56 14.01 -3.41 5.82
C ASP A 56 13.51 -3.04 7.22
N GLY A 57 12.21 -2.71 7.33
CA GLY A 57 11.56 -2.30 8.58
C GLY A 57 11.48 -0.78 8.81
N GLU A 58 12.28 0.01 8.10
CA GLU A 58 12.27 1.47 8.22
C GLU A 58 11.17 2.10 7.35
N THR A 59 10.36 2.98 7.93
CA THR A 59 9.30 3.68 7.19
C THR A 59 9.89 4.77 6.31
N VAL A 60 9.62 4.69 5.00
CA VAL A 60 10.14 5.63 3.98
C VAL A 60 9.07 6.51 3.35
N ALA A 61 7.82 6.09 3.37
CA ALA A 61 6.70 6.87 2.85
C ALA A 61 5.42 6.56 3.61
N LYS A 62 4.53 7.56 3.73
CA LYS A 62 3.21 7.42 4.37
C LYS A 62 2.17 8.19 3.59
N SER A 63 0.96 7.65 3.53
CA SER A 63 -0.25 8.34 3.06
C SER A 63 -1.47 7.81 3.79
N GLN A 64 -2.61 8.49 3.66
CA GLN A 64 -3.88 8.04 4.21
C GLN A 64 -5.00 8.31 3.21
N GLY A 65 -5.87 7.34 3.02
CA GLY A 65 -6.99 7.46 2.09
C GLY A 65 -7.57 6.09 1.72
N GLU A 66 -8.18 6.03 0.54
CA GLU A 66 -8.75 4.79 0.04
C GLU A 66 -7.65 3.81 -0.39
N VAL A 67 -7.79 2.56 0.05
CA VAL A 67 -7.04 1.38 -0.38
C VAL A 67 -8.01 0.42 -1.08
N LEU A 68 -7.64 -0.05 -2.26
CA LEU A 68 -8.36 -1.07 -3.02
C LEU A 68 -7.52 -2.36 -3.05
N PHE A 69 -8.09 -3.45 -2.58
CA PHE A 69 -7.49 -4.77 -2.71
C PHE A 69 -7.75 -5.36 -4.10
N THR A 70 -6.72 -5.92 -4.70
CA THR A 70 -6.77 -6.48 -6.06
C THR A 70 -6.20 -7.90 -6.08
N ASP A 71 -6.35 -8.59 -7.21
CA ASP A 71 -5.77 -9.94 -7.37
C ASP A 71 -4.23 -9.94 -7.49
N TYR A 72 -3.62 -8.79 -7.83
CA TYR A 72 -2.17 -8.62 -7.93
C TYR A 72 -1.54 -7.94 -6.70
N GLY A 73 -2.33 -7.30 -5.84
CA GLY A 73 -1.82 -6.55 -4.68
C GLY A 73 -2.74 -5.41 -4.27
N LEU A 74 -2.22 -4.19 -4.24
CA LEU A 74 -2.91 -3.02 -3.72
C LEU A 74 -3.00 -1.89 -4.75
N SER A 75 -4.11 -1.16 -4.69
CA SER A 75 -4.39 0.06 -5.44
C SER A 75 -5.11 1.07 -4.53
N GLY A 76 -5.62 2.14 -5.10
CA GLY A 76 -6.27 3.22 -4.37
C GLY A 76 -5.32 4.38 -4.10
N ILE A 77 -5.90 5.56 -3.81
CA ILE A 77 -5.13 6.80 -3.79
C ILE A 77 -3.99 6.77 -2.76
N ALA A 78 -4.26 6.25 -1.55
CA ALA A 78 -3.23 6.18 -0.50
C ALA A 78 -2.06 5.27 -0.86
N VAL A 79 -2.32 4.19 -1.61
CA VAL A 79 -1.29 3.27 -2.10
C VAL A 79 -0.49 3.88 -3.23
N MET A 80 -1.17 4.56 -4.16
CA MET A 80 -0.51 5.21 -5.28
C MET A 80 0.38 6.37 -4.85
N ASP A 81 -0.03 7.15 -3.85
CA ASP A 81 0.77 8.24 -3.28
C ASP A 81 2.13 7.77 -2.75
N VAL A 82 2.22 6.59 -2.14
CA VAL A 82 3.48 6.04 -1.58
C VAL A 82 4.26 5.19 -2.59
N SER A 83 3.73 4.96 -3.78
CA SER A 83 4.30 4.03 -4.76
C SER A 83 5.66 4.43 -5.31
N TRP A 84 5.99 5.73 -5.28
CA TRP A 84 7.30 6.24 -5.70
C TRP A 84 8.45 5.58 -4.92
N ALA A 85 8.28 5.37 -3.61
CA ALA A 85 9.29 4.74 -2.76
C ALA A 85 9.52 3.27 -3.17
N VAL A 86 8.45 2.58 -3.58
CA VAL A 86 8.51 1.22 -4.09
C VAL A 86 9.21 1.20 -5.46
N GLY A 87 8.83 2.10 -6.37
CA GLY A 87 9.46 2.23 -7.70
C GLY A 87 10.97 2.47 -7.56
N GLN A 88 11.37 3.39 -6.68
CA GLN A 88 12.76 3.68 -6.40
C GLN A 88 13.51 2.47 -5.80
N ASN A 89 12.89 1.75 -4.86
CA ASN A 89 13.52 0.58 -4.26
C ASN A 89 13.80 -0.53 -5.27
N PHE A 90 12.80 -0.87 -6.10
CA PHE A 90 12.93 -1.97 -7.06
C PHE A 90 13.75 -1.62 -8.31
N ALA A 91 14.11 -0.35 -8.50
CA ALA A 91 15.09 0.06 -9.51
C ALA A 91 16.56 -0.14 -9.06
N ARG A 92 16.80 -0.43 -7.78
CA ARG A 92 18.15 -0.70 -7.26
C ARG A 92 18.63 -2.09 -7.69
N PRO A 93 19.94 -2.30 -7.92
CA PRO A 93 20.51 -3.63 -8.20
C PRO A 93 20.25 -4.67 -7.11
N ARG A 94 20.09 -4.21 -5.87
CA ARG A 94 19.72 -5.03 -4.70
C ARG A 94 18.61 -4.30 -3.95
N PRO A 95 17.34 -4.60 -4.29
CA PRO A 95 16.22 -4.01 -3.59
C PRO A 95 16.13 -4.51 -2.15
N GLN A 96 15.77 -3.62 -1.23
CA GLN A 96 15.50 -3.93 0.15
C GLN A 96 14.16 -4.66 0.29
N LYS A 97 13.97 -5.41 1.38
CA LYS A 97 12.68 -6.02 1.71
C LYS A 97 11.63 -4.94 1.88
N CYS A 98 10.60 -4.99 1.04
CA CYS A 98 9.57 -3.97 1.00
C CYS A 98 8.25 -4.52 1.53
N CYS A 99 7.60 -3.79 2.43
CA CYS A 99 6.26 -4.07 2.91
C CYS A 99 5.37 -2.83 2.82
N ALA A 100 4.09 -3.04 2.55
CA ALA A 100 3.03 -2.09 2.83
C ALA A 100 2.43 -2.44 4.20
N VAL A 101 2.47 -1.50 5.11
CA VAL A 101 1.88 -1.61 6.45
C VAL A 101 0.61 -0.78 6.46
N LEU A 102 -0.53 -1.45 6.68
CA LEU A 102 -1.84 -0.82 6.70
C LEU A 102 -2.32 -0.65 8.14
N ASP A 103 -2.69 0.57 8.51
CA ASP A 103 -3.58 0.84 9.63
C ASP A 103 -5.00 0.94 9.08
N LEU A 104 -5.81 -0.09 9.29
CA LEU A 104 -7.16 -0.20 8.75
C LEU A 104 -8.20 0.63 9.51
N VAL A 105 -7.81 1.19 10.64
CA VAL A 105 -8.69 1.94 11.56
C VAL A 105 -7.95 3.16 12.14
N PRO A 106 -7.43 4.06 11.29
CA PRO A 106 -6.55 5.15 11.72
C PRO A 106 -7.22 6.13 12.69
N GLU A 107 -8.55 6.19 12.70
CA GLU A 107 -9.33 7.04 13.63
C GLU A 107 -9.43 6.47 15.05
N TRP A 108 -9.04 5.20 15.26
CA TRP A 108 -9.13 4.50 16.54
C TRP A 108 -7.74 4.24 17.11
N ASN A 109 -7.54 4.52 18.39
CA ASN A 109 -6.35 4.04 19.10
C ASN A 109 -6.56 2.60 19.61
N GLU A 110 -5.47 1.96 20.02
CA GLU A 110 -5.48 0.55 20.45
C GLU A 110 -6.41 0.31 21.64
N ASN A 111 -6.45 1.24 22.63
CA ASN A 111 -7.31 1.12 23.80
C ASN A 111 -8.80 1.20 23.44
N GLN A 112 -9.16 2.09 22.50
CA GLN A 112 -10.52 2.19 21.99
C GLN A 112 -10.93 0.91 21.28
N LEU A 113 -10.05 0.34 20.42
CA LEU A 113 -10.32 -0.93 19.74
C LEU A 113 -10.44 -2.10 20.72
N LEU A 114 -9.59 -2.19 21.74
CA LEU A 114 -9.70 -3.21 22.78
C LEU A 114 -11.03 -3.08 23.56
N SER A 115 -11.44 -1.87 23.87
CA SER A 115 -12.71 -1.62 24.55
C SER A 115 -13.90 -2.01 23.67
N TYR A 116 -13.83 -1.68 22.37
CA TYR A 116 -14.85 -2.08 21.39
C TYR A 116 -14.94 -3.61 21.27
N LEU A 117 -13.79 -4.31 21.17
CA LEU A 117 -13.76 -5.76 21.11
C LEU A 117 -14.33 -6.43 22.37
N ARG A 118 -14.07 -5.88 23.57
CA ARG A 118 -14.65 -6.38 24.81
C ARG A 118 -16.18 -6.25 24.84
N GLN A 119 -16.71 -5.19 24.24
CA GLN A 119 -18.15 -4.92 24.21
C GLN A 119 -18.87 -5.72 23.12
N PHE A 120 -18.31 -5.83 21.93
CA PHE A 120 -18.98 -6.36 20.75
C PHE A 120 -18.43 -7.71 20.25
N GLY A 121 -17.28 -8.14 20.75
CA GLY A 121 -16.66 -9.43 20.41
C GLY A 121 -16.02 -9.51 19.03
N SER A 122 -16.15 -8.48 18.19
CA SER A 122 -15.67 -8.48 16.79
C SER A 122 -15.42 -7.05 16.31
N LEU A 123 -14.60 -6.87 15.25
CA LEU A 123 -14.43 -5.59 14.55
C LEU A 123 -15.48 -5.37 13.44
N ARG A 124 -16.47 -6.25 13.32
CA ARG A 124 -17.62 -6.04 12.42
C ARG A 124 -18.38 -4.77 12.82
N GLY A 125 -18.71 -3.93 11.81
CA GLY A 125 -19.29 -2.60 12.05
C GLY A 125 -18.28 -1.47 11.98
N ILE A 126 -16.97 -1.74 12.25
CA ILE A 126 -15.86 -0.81 11.97
C ILE A 126 -15.21 -1.19 10.63
N LEU A 127 -14.97 -2.49 10.41
CA LEU A 127 -14.42 -3.06 9.18
C LEU A 127 -15.46 -3.92 8.46
N SER A 128 -15.26 -4.14 7.15
CA SER A 128 -16.11 -5.07 6.39
C SER A 128 -16.01 -6.49 6.97
N ALA A 129 -17.05 -7.29 6.75
CA ALA A 129 -17.10 -8.66 7.26
C ALA A 129 -15.91 -9.51 6.75
N GLU A 130 -15.56 -9.36 5.48
CA GLU A 130 -14.49 -10.11 4.82
C GLU A 130 -13.11 -9.75 5.38
N VAL A 131 -12.85 -8.45 5.60
CA VAL A 131 -11.61 -7.99 6.22
C VAL A 131 -11.53 -8.50 7.65
N THR A 132 -12.59 -8.32 8.42
CA THR A 132 -12.67 -8.77 9.82
C THR A 132 -12.40 -10.26 9.94
N GLU A 133 -13.03 -11.10 9.13
CA GLU A 133 -12.83 -12.55 9.15
C GLU A 133 -11.36 -12.96 8.91
N ILE A 134 -10.69 -12.27 7.98
CA ILE A 134 -9.26 -12.51 7.70
C ILE A 134 -8.39 -12.13 8.89
N LEU A 135 -8.66 -10.99 9.54
CA LEU A 135 -7.89 -10.53 10.70
C LEU A 135 -8.12 -11.43 11.91
N GLU A 136 -9.38 -11.80 12.19
CA GLU A 136 -9.75 -12.71 13.29
C GLU A 136 -9.08 -14.08 13.15
N LYS A 137 -9.03 -14.65 11.92
CA LYS A 137 -8.30 -15.89 11.64
C LYS A 137 -6.80 -15.77 11.91
N GLN A 138 -6.19 -14.62 11.62
CA GLN A 138 -4.78 -14.37 11.90
C GLN A 138 -4.51 -14.13 13.38
N ALA A 139 -5.44 -13.53 14.08
CA ALA A 139 -5.37 -13.28 15.53
C ALA A 139 -5.53 -14.56 16.37
N ALA A 140 -6.15 -15.61 15.81
CA ALA A 140 -6.34 -16.90 16.46
C ALA A 140 -7.04 -16.79 17.84
N GLY A 141 -8.01 -15.88 17.96
CA GLY A 141 -8.77 -15.67 19.18
C GLY A 141 -8.12 -14.73 20.22
N ASP A 142 -6.97 -14.15 19.93
CA ASP A 142 -6.30 -13.16 20.79
C ASP A 142 -6.75 -11.73 20.42
N PRO A 143 -7.49 -11.01 21.32
CA PRO A 143 -7.95 -9.66 21.04
C PRO A 143 -6.81 -8.63 20.92
N ALA A 144 -5.72 -8.78 21.70
CA ALA A 144 -4.60 -7.86 21.63
C ALA A 144 -3.88 -8.01 20.27
N ARG A 145 -3.69 -9.25 19.84
CA ARG A 145 -3.15 -9.56 18.51
C ARG A 145 -4.05 -9.07 17.37
N LEU A 146 -5.38 -9.16 17.53
CA LEU A 146 -6.33 -8.64 16.55
C LEU A 146 -6.18 -7.13 16.37
N VAL A 147 -6.06 -6.38 17.49
CA VAL A 147 -5.80 -4.94 17.46
C VAL A 147 -4.47 -4.63 16.78
N GLN A 148 -3.40 -5.34 17.14
CA GLN A 148 -2.09 -5.14 16.52
C GLN A 148 -2.12 -5.38 15.01
N ILE A 149 -2.80 -6.44 14.56
CA ILE A 149 -2.93 -6.71 13.13
C ILE A 149 -3.78 -5.62 12.46
N ALA A 150 -4.88 -5.18 13.05
CA ALA A 150 -5.74 -4.14 12.48
C ALA A 150 -5.01 -2.79 12.34
N LYS A 151 -4.10 -2.48 13.26
CA LYS A 151 -3.27 -1.25 13.25
C LYS A 151 -2.01 -1.36 12.40
N HIS A 152 -1.46 -2.57 12.23
CA HIS A 152 -0.15 -2.79 11.60
C HIS A 152 -0.16 -4.00 10.65
N TRP A 153 -1.14 -4.06 9.76
CA TRP A 153 -1.25 -5.19 8.84
C TRP A 153 -0.19 -5.14 7.75
N GLN A 154 0.80 -6.01 7.85
CA GLN A 154 1.92 -6.07 6.92
C GLN A 154 1.62 -6.94 5.71
N LEU A 155 1.83 -6.39 4.52
CA LEU A 155 1.72 -7.06 3.24
C LEU A 155 3.04 -6.94 2.49
N ILE A 156 3.60 -8.08 2.06
CA ILE A 156 4.87 -8.10 1.32
C ILE A 156 4.64 -7.50 -0.07
N VAL A 157 5.40 -6.47 -0.39
CA VAL A 157 5.38 -5.81 -1.70
C VAL A 157 6.51 -6.37 -2.55
N THR A 158 6.19 -6.73 -3.80
CA THR A 158 7.12 -7.33 -4.76
C THR A 158 7.48 -6.39 -5.92
N GLY A 159 6.88 -5.21 -5.96
CA GLY A 159 7.13 -4.20 -6.99
C GLY A 159 5.91 -3.32 -7.25
N THR A 160 5.93 -2.68 -8.41
CA THR A 160 4.81 -1.89 -8.94
C THR A 160 4.30 -2.53 -10.23
N LYS A 161 3.16 -2.04 -10.74
CA LYS A 161 2.64 -2.44 -12.07
C LYS A 161 3.46 -1.83 -13.23
N GLY A 162 4.52 -1.09 -12.91
CA GLY A 162 5.45 -0.54 -13.90
C GLY A 162 4.93 0.65 -14.68
N TYR A 163 5.72 1.09 -15.64
CA TYR A 163 5.46 2.31 -16.42
C TYR A 163 4.15 2.28 -17.21
N THR A 164 3.70 1.11 -17.65
CA THR A 164 2.44 0.98 -18.42
C THR A 164 1.23 1.48 -17.63
N PHE A 165 1.29 1.39 -16.29
CA PHE A 165 0.20 1.78 -15.39
C PHE A 165 0.54 3.01 -14.54
N ALA A 166 1.77 3.51 -14.61
CA ALA A 166 2.20 4.69 -13.85
C ALA A 166 1.58 5.95 -14.46
N GLN A 167 1.07 6.82 -13.59
CA GLN A 167 0.52 8.11 -14.03
C GLN A 167 1.61 9.18 -14.17
N ILE A 168 2.67 9.06 -13.37
CA ILE A 168 3.85 9.95 -13.40
C ILE A 168 5.14 9.15 -13.21
N THR A 169 6.26 9.84 -13.38
CA THR A 169 7.62 9.35 -13.11
C THR A 169 8.39 10.36 -12.31
#